data_4c3ef59d4f69614c83ffc88ff9041710
#
_entry.id   4c3ef59d4f69614c83ffc88ff9041710
#
_cell.length_a   1.000
_cell.length_b   1.000
_cell.length_c   1.000
_cell.angle_alpha   90.00
_cell.angle_beta   90.00
_cell.angle_gamma   90.00
#
_symmetry.space_group_name_H-M   'P 1'
#
loop_
_entity.id
_entity.type
_entity.pdbx_description
1 polymer ?
#
loop_
_entity_poly.entity_id
_entity_poly.type
_entity_poly.pdbx_seq_one_letter_code
_entity_poly.pdbx_strand_id
1 'polypeptide(L)'
;MNIKSLKNLSVLIFLSISSLALTLPTAYASCGSASCFLNVGNQPSVQPAGTARVDLSYAYIPQKSPENRVAAVNIEGKEQILDEHQEFETLNQQLLLNVNYGITDNFTLQLSVPAIFRDHDHRIEVGVEPDSGANEGAGNFENFDTAGLGDIRLMAKYGVLASLRSLFVFGAGVEFPTGEFEARNSEGKIQEPTLQIGRGDYGVVGQAYQAYELIPHTLNQFFSYTYRHTFKNKFDYQFGDTHIVTGGLIYNLTSAIAFSGQINWIYNVHDRFRSKLEQAGGIGTGLAGETDIDENLQTRPVNNTGSTNLLLTPGITVNFNDSTSWYFYSQIPLVQDYNGGLEQGVSFLTGFVKFFTIPGTT
;
A
#
# COMPACT_ATOMS: atom_id res chain seq x y z
N MET A 1 21.37 18.23 -32.90
CA MET A 1 21.14 18.56 -31.48
C MET A 1 22.32 18.03 -30.70
N ASN A 2 23.05 18.88 -30.00
CA ASN A 2 24.44 18.62 -29.57
C ASN A 2 24.42 17.81 -28.23
N ILE A 3 25.17 16.69 -28.16
CA ILE A 3 25.25 15.76 -27.02
C ILE A 3 25.62 16.46 -25.69
N LYS A 4 26.27 17.59 -25.71
CA LYS A 4 26.56 18.44 -24.56
C LYS A 4 25.32 19.08 -23.94
N SER A 5 24.26 19.32 -24.71
CA SER A 5 22.99 19.90 -24.23
C SER A 5 22.15 18.88 -23.42
N LEU A 6 22.24 17.59 -23.74
CA LEU A 6 21.50 16.55 -23.01
C LEU A 6 22.12 16.22 -21.62
N LYS A 7 23.45 16.33 -21.48
CA LYS A 7 24.11 16.12 -20.20
C LYS A 7 23.77 17.20 -19.17
N ASN A 8 23.60 18.45 -19.64
CA ASN A 8 23.23 19.55 -18.75
C ASN A 8 21.75 19.52 -18.35
N LEU A 9 20.87 18.96 -19.19
CA LEU A 9 19.45 18.79 -18.87
C LEU A 9 19.23 17.71 -17.82
N SER A 10 19.99 16.60 -17.87
CA SER A 10 19.89 15.51 -16.89
C SER A 10 20.38 15.93 -15.50
N VAL A 11 21.42 16.75 -15.42
CA VAL A 11 21.95 17.28 -14.16
C VAL A 11 21.01 18.32 -13.56
N LEU A 12 20.36 19.15 -14.39
CA LEU A 12 19.36 20.14 -13.92
C LEU A 12 18.09 19.48 -13.39
N ILE A 13 17.65 18.38 -13.99
CA ILE A 13 16.48 17.60 -13.48
C ILE A 13 16.81 16.93 -12.15
N PHE A 14 18.04 16.42 -11.99
CA PHE A 14 18.48 15.83 -10.71
C PHE A 14 18.66 16.86 -9.60
N LEU A 15 19.14 18.05 -9.91
CA LEU A 15 19.33 19.16 -8.94
C LEU A 15 18.01 19.84 -8.57
N SER A 16 17.00 19.87 -9.46
CA SER A 16 15.69 20.44 -9.15
C SER A 16 14.83 19.54 -8.25
N ILE A 17 15.09 18.22 -8.24
CA ILE A 17 14.44 17.28 -7.32
C ILE A 17 15.02 17.40 -5.90
N SER A 18 16.32 17.77 -5.78
CA SER A 18 16.98 17.90 -4.49
C SER A 18 16.60 19.15 -3.68
N SER A 19 16.01 20.17 -4.30
CA SER A 19 15.63 21.43 -3.63
C SER A 19 14.18 21.46 -3.11
N LEU A 20 13.36 20.41 -3.40
CA LEU A 20 11.97 20.33 -2.95
C LEU A 20 11.80 19.56 -1.61
N ALA A 21 12.89 19.10 -1.00
CA ALA A 21 12.90 18.22 0.17
C ALA A 21 12.98 18.94 1.52
N LEU A 22 12.82 20.25 1.59
CA LEU A 22 13.01 21.01 2.84
C LEU A 22 11.81 21.91 3.13
N THR A 23 10.82 21.38 3.77
CA THR A 23 9.90 21.90 4.81
C THR A 23 8.60 21.09 4.80
N LEU A 24 8.60 19.91 5.43
CA LEU A 24 7.35 19.22 5.76
C LEU A 24 6.99 19.57 7.20
N PRO A 25 5.77 20.03 7.48
CA PRO A 25 5.30 20.17 8.85
C PRO A 25 5.14 18.77 9.44
N THR A 26 5.64 18.54 10.64
CA THR A 26 5.45 17.32 11.41
C THR A 26 3.99 17.22 11.84
N ALA A 27 3.25 16.29 11.25
CA ALA A 27 1.90 15.93 11.67
C ALA A 27 1.94 14.55 12.35
N TYR A 28 1.19 14.40 13.44
CA TYR A 28 1.18 13.21 14.29
C TYR A 28 -0.21 12.59 14.24
N ALA A 29 -0.34 11.25 14.12
CA ALA A 29 -1.54 10.51 14.49
C ALA A 29 -1.61 9.02 14.08
N SER A 30 -2.59 8.22 14.58
CA SER A 30 -2.67 6.78 14.69
C SER A 30 -3.12 6.00 13.42
N CYS A 31 -3.02 4.67 13.46
CA CYS A 31 -3.52 3.64 12.55
C CYS A 31 -3.04 3.73 11.09
N GLY A 32 -1.90 3.12 10.81
CA GLY A 32 -1.43 2.90 9.45
C GLY A 32 -2.28 1.86 8.70
N SER A 33 -3.10 2.26 7.72
CA SER A 33 -3.73 1.30 6.83
C SER A 33 -2.66 0.49 6.08
N ALA A 34 -2.54 -0.79 6.39
CA ALA A 34 -1.57 -1.71 5.80
C ALA A 34 -1.97 -2.18 4.40
N SER A 35 -2.31 -1.29 3.53
CA SER A 35 -2.48 -1.60 2.11
C SER A 35 -1.21 -1.29 1.32
N CYS A 36 -0.06 -1.70 1.87
CA CYS A 36 1.21 -1.60 1.17
C CYS A 36 1.24 -2.61 0.03
N PHE A 37 0.79 -2.22 -1.16
CA PHE A 37 1.13 -2.97 -2.36
C PHE A 37 2.61 -2.79 -2.62
N LEU A 38 3.38 -3.84 -2.39
CA LEU A 38 4.75 -3.90 -2.86
C LEU A 38 4.72 -3.98 -4.39
N ASN A 39 4.82 -2.85 -5.07
CA ASN A 39 5.06 -2.84 -6.50
C ASN A 39 6.48 -3.30 -6.77
N VAL A 40 6.62 -4.47 -7.36
CA VAL A 40 7.91 -5.01 -7.77
C VAL A 40 8.08 -4.77 -9.26
N GLY A 41 9.26 -4.31 -9.66
CA GLY A 41 9.55 -3.81 -11.00
C GLY A 41 9.21 -4.67 -12.20
N ASN A 42 8.83 -5.92 -12.00
CA ASN A 42 8.51 -6.85 -13.09
C ASN A 42 7.01 -7.17 -13.23
N GLN A 43 6.15 -6.58 -12.39
CA GLN A 43 4.71 -6.92 -12.39
C GLN A 43 3.86 -6.23 -13.47
N PRO A 44 4.20 -5.03 -13.97
CA PRO A 44 3.35 -4.34 -14.93
C PRO A 44 3.41 -4.83 -16.38
N SER A 45 4.17 -5.88 -16.70
CA SER A 45 4.33 -6.35 -18.09
C SER A 45 3.02 -6.83 -18.74
N VAL A 46 2.89 -6.64 -20.05
CA VAL A 46 1.87 -7.31 -20.86
C VAL A 46 2.35 -8.70 -21.26
N GLN A 47 1.41 -9.61 -21.44
CA GLN A 47 1.68 -10.98 -21.85
C GLN A 47 1.39 -11.15 -23.35
N PRO A 48 2.20 -11.94 -24.09
CA PRO A 48 1.88 -12.31 -25.47
C PRO A 48 0.50 -12.99 -25.56
N ALA A 49 -0.14 -12.89 -26.73
CA ALA A 49 -1.43 -13.54 -26.99
C ALA A 49 -1.38 -15.03 -26.65
N GLY A 50 -2.42 -15.53 -25.97
CA GLY A 50 -2.53 -16.93 -25.56
C GLY A 50 -1.56 -17.38 -24.48
N THR A 51 -0.82 -16.48 -23.85
CA THR A 51 0.03 -16.80 -22.69
C THR A 51 -0.61 -16.32 -21.38
N ALA A 52 -0.46 -17.13 -20.33
CA ALA A 52 -0.82 -16.77 -18.98
C ALA A 52 0.42 -16.74 -18.08
N ARG A 53 0.55 -15.68 -17.27
CA ARG A 53 1.52 -15.59 -16.19
C ARG A 53 0.79 -15.68 -14.85
N VAL A 54 1.10 -16.70 -14.08
CA VAL A 54 0.60 -16.89 -12.72
C VAL A 54 1.71 -16.54 -11.74
N ASP A 55 1.43 -15.67 -10.79
CA ASP A 55 2.34 -15.18 -9.77
C ASP A 55 1.69 -15.37 -8.40
N LEU A 56 2.29 -16.20 -7.56
CA LEU A 56 1.88 -16.40 -6.17
C LEU A 56 2.96 -15.81 -5.27
N SER A 57 2.60 -14.79 -4.52
CA SER A 57 3.51 -14.08 -3.63
C SER A 57 3.01 -14.01 -2.19
N TYR A 58 3.96 -13.96 -1.27
CA TYR A 58 3.73 -13.76 0.15
C TYR A 58 4.49 -12.51 0.61
N ALA A 59 3.78 -11.62 1.29
CA ALA A 59 4.33 -10.42 1.92
C ALA A 59 4.20 -10.50 3.44
N TYR A 60 5.27 -10.07 4.14
CA TYR A 60 5.35 -9.92 5.59
C TYR A 60 5.67 -8.47 5.91
N ILE A 61 4.76 -7.78 6.59
CA ILE A 61 4.83 -6.33 6.82
C ILE A 61 4.58 -6.05 8.31
N PRO A 62 5.62 -6.02 9.14
CA PRO A 62 5.51 -5.66 10.54
C PRO A 62 5.38 -4.14 10.67
N GLN A 63 4.54 -3.70 11.60
CA GLN A 63 4.40 -2.30 11.99
C GLN A 63 4.45 -2.21 13.51
N LYS A 64 5.13 -1.19 14.04
CA LYS A 64 5.26 -0.98 15.49
C LYS A 64 5.14 0.49 15.82
N SER A 65 4.63 0.77 17.01
CA SER A 65 4.68 2.11 17.57
C SER A 65 6.15 2.50 17.83
N PRO A 66 6.58 3.68 17.43
CA PRO A 66 7.92 4.16 17.81
C PRO A 66 8.03 4.24 19.33
N GLU A 67 9.18 3.80 19.86
CA GLU A 67 9.45 3.83 21.30
C GLU A 67 9.21 5.24 21.87
N ASN A 68 8.44 5.31 22.96
CA ASN A 68 8.08 6.52 23.73
C ASN A 68 7.14 7.53 23.04
N ARG A 69 6.39 7.15 22.01
CA ARG A 69 5.30 8.02 21.54
C ARG A 69 3.97 7.62 22.17
N VAL A 70 3.46 8.51 23.02
CA VAL A 70 2.05 8.55 23.33
C VAL A 70 1.35 9.01 22.05
N ALA A 71 0.27 8.35 21.65
CA ALA A 71 -0.46 8.79 20.47
C ALA A 71 -0.93 10.25 20.70
N ALA A 72 -0.45 11.16 19.87
CA ALA A 72 -0.83 12.57 19.95
C ALA A 72 -1.44 13.00 18.62
N VAL A 73 -2.56 13.70 18.69
CA VAL A 73 -3.22 14.29 17.51
C VAL A 73 -3.07 15.79 17.53
N ASN A 74 -2.88 16.40 16.39
CA ASN A 74 -2.90 17.85 16.24
C ASN A 74 -4.33 18.29 15.86
N ILE A 75 -5.09 18.76 16.85
CA ILE A 75 -6.41 19.34 16.62
C ILE A 75 -6.28 20.86 16.65
N GLU A 76 -6.58 21.54 15.56
CA GLU A 76 -6.54 23.00 15.42
C GLU A 76 -5.19 23.64 15.82
N GLY A 77 -4.08 22.96 15.51
CA GLY A 77 -2.73 23.46 15.84
C GLY A 77 -2.30 23.20 17.29
N LYS A 78 -3.05 22.41 18.05
CA LYS A 78 -2.69 21.95 19.38
C LYS A 78 -2.46 20.44 19.38
N GLU A 79 -1.33 20.04 19.90
CA GLU A 79 -1.03 18.64 20.16
C GLU A 79 -1.89 18.16 21.35
N GLN A 80 -2.76 17.19 21.10
CA GLN A 80 -3.55 16.52 22.15
C GLN A 80 -3.10 15.06 22.23
N ILE A 81 -2.81 14.60 23.42
CA ILE A 81 -2.48 13.21 23.70
C ILE A 81 -3.79 12.43 23.73
N LEU A 82 -3.87 11.35 22.94
CA LEU A 82 -5.01 10.44 22.98
C LEU A 82 -4.80 9.47 24.15
N ASP A 83 -5.39 9.77 25.29
CA ASP A 83 -5.29 8.93 26.49
C ASP A 83 -6.10 7.63 26.38
N GLU A 84 -7.00 7.53 25.39
CA GLU A 84 -8.01 6.47 25.33
C GLU A 84 -7.61 5.29 24.40
N HIS A 85 -6.61 5.45 23.53
CA HIS A 85 -6.26 4.42 22.56
C HIS A 85 -4.75 4.40 22.27
N GLN A 86 -4.08 3.31 22.61
CA GLN A 86 -2.65 3.14 22.39
C GLN A 86 -2.37 1.95 21.48
N GLU A 87 -1.87 2.23 20.30
CA GLU A 87 -1.42 1.24 19.32
C GLU A 87 -0.04 0.69 19.69
N PHE A 88 0.15 -0.64 19.66
CA PHE A 88 1.44 -1.27 19.93
C PHE A 88 2.10 -1.82 18.68
N GLU A 89 1.46 -2.78 18.06
CA GLU A 89 1.99 -3.40 16.84
C GLU A 89 0.88 -3.97 15.96
N THR A 90 1.17 -4.03 14.68
CA THR A 90 0.35 -4.74 13.70
C THR A 90 1.26 -5.58 12.82
N LEU A 91 0.99 -6.87 12.73
CA LEU A 91 1.60 -7.72 11.74
C LEU A 91 0.62 -7.93 10.59
N ASN A 92 0.98 -7.40 9.42
CA ASN A 92 0.22 -7.64 8.20
C ASN A 92 0.93 -8.68 7.35
N GLN A 93 0.20 -9.73 6.99
CA GLN A 93 0.68 -10.77 6.09
C GLN A 93 -0.31 -10.87 4.92
N GLN A 94 0.20 -11.05 3.71
CA GLN A 94 -0.63 -11.16 2.53
C GLN A 94 -0.11 -12.27 1.62
N LEU A 95 -0.99 -13.19 1.26
CA LEU A 95 -0.78 -14.10 0.14
C LEU A 95 -1.55 -13.54 -1.06
N LEU A 96 -0.84 -13.25 -2.16
CA LEU A 96 -1.44 -12.64 -3.35
C LEU A 96 -1.26 -13.54 -4.56
N LEU A 97 -2.38 -13.94 -5.15
CA LEU A 97 -2.42 -14.62 -6.45
C LEU A 97 -2.72 -13.60 -7.55
N ASN A 98 -1.77 -13.43 -8.49
CA ASN A 98 -1.97 -12.66 -9.71
C ASN A 98 -1.98 -13.59 -10.92
N VAL A 99 -3.05 -13.50 -11.71
CA VAL A 99 -3.15 -14.19 -13.01
C VAL A 99 -3.23 -13.13 -14.10
N ASN A 100 -2.24 -13.11 -15.01
CA ASN A 100 -2.21 -12.21 -16.15
C ASN A 100 -2.37 -13.05 -17.42
N TYR A 101 -3.35 -12.71 -18.25
CA TYR A 101 -3.64 -13.41 -19.50
C TYR A 101 -3.56 -12.46 -20.69
N GLY A 102 -2.71 -12.77 -21.66
CA GLY A 102 -2.58 -12.05 -22.92
C GLY A 102 -3.73 -12.36 -23.87
N ILE A 103 -4.61 -11.39 -24.08
CA ILE A 103 -5.70 -11.48 -25.07
C ILE A 103 -5.13 -11.21 -26.48
N THR A 104 -4.25 -10.21 -26.57
CA THR A 104 -3.43 -9.91 -27.76
C THR A 104 -2.00 -9.64 -27.29
N ASP A 105 -1.06 -9.49 -28.22
CA ASP A 105 0.35 -9.19 -27.86
C ASP A 105 0.52 -7.86 -27.10
N ASN A 106 -0.47 -6.98 -27.20
CA ASN A 106 -0.45 -5.67 -26.56
C ASN A 106 -1.48 -5.52 -25.44
N PHE A 107 -2.41 -6.47 -25.27
CA PHE A 107 -3.51 -6.35 -24.32
C PHE A 107 -3.58 -7.54 -23.38
N THR A 108 -3.50 -7.27 -22.09
CA THR A 108 -3.51 -8.26 -21.00
C THR A 108 -4.62 -7.96 -20.01
N LEU A 109 -5.34 -8.98 -19.58
CA LEU A 109 -6.19 -8.92 -18.39
C LEU A 109 -5.43 -9.50 -17.20
N GLN A 110 -5.53 -8.83 -16.06
CA GLN A 110 -4.99 -9.27 -14.79
C GLN A 110 -6.10 -9.43 -13.76
N LEU A 111 -6.16 -10.59 -13.13
CA LEU A 111 -6.93 -10.87 -11.93
C LEU A 111 -5.98 -10.94 -10.74
N SER A 112 -6.28 -10.22 -9.66
CA SER A 112 -5.54 -10.26 -8.39
C SER A 112 -6.46 -10.68 -7.26
N VAL A 113 -6.09 -11.72 -6.53
CA VAL A 113 -6.86 -12.29 -5.42
C VAL A 113 -5.98 -12.30 -4.17
N PRO A 114 -6.17 -11.38 -3.22
CA PRO A 114 -5.42 -11.34 -1.97
C PRO A 114 -6.10 -12.18 -0.90
N ALA A 115 -5.31 -12.92 -0.12
CA ALA A 115 -5.69 -13.42 1.19
C ALA A 115 -4.85 -12.67 2.23
N ILE A 116 -5.50 -12.08 3.22
CA ILE A 116 -4.91 -11.19 4.21
C ILE A 116 -5.02 -11.86 5.57
N PHE A 117 -3.93 -11.77 6.33
CA PHE A 117 -3.85 -12.18 7.74
C PHE A 117 -3.29 -10.99 8.50
N ARG A 118 -4.00 -10.54 9.51
CA ARG A 118 -3.61 -9.41 10.34
C ARG A 118 -3.72 -9.78 11.78
N ASP A 119 -2.67 -9.49 12.53
CA ASP A 119 -2.57 -9.59 13.96
C ASP A 119 -2.30 -8.18 14.49
N HIS A 120 -3.16 -7.67 15.38
CA HIS A 120 -3.11 -6.29 15.84
C HIS A 120 -3.29 -6.20 17.33
N ASP A 121 -2.35 -5.54 17.97
CA ASP A 121 -2.32 -5.30 19.41
C ASP A 121 -2.52 -3.83 19.72
N HIS A 122 -3.53 -3.52 20.55
CA HIS A 122 -3.76 -2.19 21.09
C HIS A 122 -4.25 -2.24 22.52
N ARG A 123 -4.23 -1.09 23.19
CA ARG A 123 -4.82 -0.90 24.50
C ARG A 123 -5.93 0.13 24.39
N ILE A 124 -7.09 -0.21 24.92
CA ILE A 124 -8.20 0.72 25.13
C ILE A 124 -8.17 1.11 26.61
N GLU A 125 -7.95 2.37 26.93
CA GLU A 125 -8.12 2.89 28.28
C GLU A 125 -9.60 3.17 28.49
N VAL A 126 -10.16 2.58 29.52
CA VAL A 126 -11.51 2.92 29.97
C VAL A 126 -11.41 4.27 30.67
N GLY A 127 -12.13 5.26 30.16
CA GLY A 127 -12.06 6.65 30.57
C GLY A 127 -11.96 6.85 32.07
N VAL A 128 -10.91 7.50 32.51
CA VAL A 128 -10.75 8.00 33.86
C VAL A 128 -11.44 9.35 33.90
N GLU A 129 -12.52 9.47 34.64
CA GLU A 129 -13.08 10.79 35.00
C GLU A 129 -11.95 11.64 35.61
N PRO A 130 -11.66 12.85 35.11
CA PRO A 130 -10.49 13.66 35.50
C PRO A 130 -10.46 14.01 37.01
N ASP A 131 -11.53 13.79 37.74
CA ASP A 131 -11.70 14.24 39.11
C ASP A 131 -11.65 13.12 40.19
N SER A 132 -11.41 11.86 39.79
CA SER A 132 -11.57 10.74 40.76
C SER A 132 -10.34 10.42 41.61
N GLY A 133 -9.17 10.97 41.36
CA GLY A 133 -7.93 10.65 42.08
C GLY A 133 -7.60 9.13 42.11
N ALA A 134 -8.28 8.34 41.33
CA ALA A 134 -8.03 6.92 41.21
C ALA A 134 -6.77 6.71 40.33
N ASN A 135 -5.89 5.83 40.82
CA ASN A 135 -4.72 5.40 40.07
C ASN A 135 -5.14 5.02 38.65
N GLU A 136 -4.40 5.51 37.65
CA GLU A 136 -4.47 5.11 36.26
C GLU A 136 -4.64 3.60 36.18
N GLY A 137 -5.86 3.15 35.92
CA GLY A 137 -6.14 1.73 35.74
C GLY A 137 -5.42 1.29 34.50
N ALA A 138 -4.62 0.23 34.55
CA ALA A 138 -4.05 -0.38 33.39
C ALA A 138 -5.20 -0.68 32.39
N GLY A 139 -5.27 0.05 31.28
CA GLY A 139 -6.30 -0.14 30.28
C GLY A 139 -6.34 -1.57 29.77
N ASN A 140 -7.46 -2.00 29.25
CA ASN A 140 -7.61 -3.35 28.73
C ASN A 140 -6.77 -3.52 27.46
N PHE A 141 -5.85 -4.48 27.51
CA PHE A 141 -5.13 -4.93 26.33
C PHE A 141 -6.08 -5.76 25.45
N GLU A 142 -6.19 -5.40 24.19
CA GLU A 142 -7.01 -6.12 23.22
C GLU A 142 -6.13 -6.57 22.04
N ASN A 143 -6.26 -7.85 21.70
CA ASN A 143 -5.69 -8.40 20.48
C ASN A 143 -6.83 -8.61 19.50
N PHE A 144 -6.62 -8.17 18.25
CA PHE A 144 -7.59 -8.32 17.17
C PHE A 144 -6.97 -8.98 15.95
N ASP A 145 -7.28 -10.26 15.80
CA ASP A 145 -6.85 -11.08 14.67
C ASP A 145 -7.92 -11.12 13.59
N THR A 146 -7.54 -10.83 12.36
CA THR A 146 -8.41 -10.99 11.20
C THR A 146 -7.74 -11.79 10.10
N ALA A 147 -8.49 -12.69 9.45
CA ALA A 147 -8.01 -13.47 8.32
C ALA A 147 -9.13 -13.70 7.30
N GLY A 148 -8.83 -13.52 6.02
CA GLY A 148 -9.81 -13.77 4.96
C GLY A 148 -9.35 -13.32 3.58
N LEU A 149 -10.24 -13.50 2.60
CA LEU A 149 -10.04 -12.92 1.27
C LEU A 149 -10.23 -11.40 1.35
N GLY A 150 -9.31 -10.66 0.74
CA GLY A 150 -9.44 -9.23 0.58
C GLY A 150 -10.23 -8.83 -0.68
N ASP A 151 -10.12 -7.58 -1.07
CA ASP A 151 -10.80 -7.06 -2.25
C ASP A 151 -10.13 -7.56 -3.54
N ILE A 152 -10.89 -8.26 -4.38
CA ILE A 152 -10.43 -8.79 -5.66
C ILE A 152 -10.31 -7.65 -6.65
N ARG A 153 -9.20 -7.63 -7.43
CA ARG A 153 -8.96 -6.63 -8.46
C ARG A 153 -8.92 -7.26 -9.84
N LEU A 154 -9.61 -6.62 -10.79
CA LEU A 154 -9.52 -6.91 -12.22
C LEU A 154 -8.94 -5.68 -12.94
N MET A 155 -7.86 -5.87 -13.69
CA MET A 155 -7.20 -4.81 -14.46
C MET A 155 -7.06 -5.17 -15.93
N ALA A 156 -7.26 -4.19 -16.80
CA ALA A 156 -6.89 -4.22 -18.21
C ALA A 156 -5.57 -3.47 -18.37
N LYS A 157 -4.62 -4.06 -19.08
CA LYS A 157 -3.30 -3.48 -19.36
C LYS A 157 -3.07 -3.42 -20.87
N TYR A 158 -2.55 -2.30 -21.33
CA TYR A 158 -2.18 -2.09 -22.73
C TYR A 158 -0.72 -1.68 -22.84
N GLY A 159 0.05 -2.46 -23.59
CA GLY A 159 1.47 -2.24 -23.83
C GLY A 159 1.73 -1.56 -25.15
N VAL A 160 2.62 -0.56 -25.16
CA VAL A 160 3.12 0.12 -26.33
C VAL A 160 4.62 -0.09 -26.41
N LEU A 161 5.08 -0.83 -27.41
CA LEU A 161 6.49 -0.99 -27.70
C LEU A 161 6.97 0.22 -28.51
N ALA A 162 7.52 1.23 -27.83
CA ALA A 162 8.00 2.45 -28.48
C ALA A 162 9.30 2.25 -29.24
N SER A 163 10.09 1.24 -28.89
CA SER A 163 11.30 0.78 -29.61
C SER A 163 11.65 -0.63 -29.14
N LEU A 164 12.65 -1.26 -29.78
CA LEU A 164 13.17 -2.57 -29.32
C LEU A 164 13.73 -2.56 -27.89
N ARG A 165 13.93 -1.38 -27.29
CA ARG A 165 14.47 -1.19 -25.94
C ARG A 165 13.51 -0.51 -24.99
N SER A 166 12.34 -0.07 -25.45
CA SER A 166 11.44 0.78 -24.67
C SER A 166 10.01 0.25 -24.69
N LEU A 167 9.50 -0.07 -23.52
CA LEU A 167 8.13 -0.52 -23.30
C LEU A 167 7.41 0.47 -22.40
N PHE A 168 6.20 0.87 -22.80
CA PHE A 168 5.23 1.55 -21.95
C PHE A 168 4.03 0.65 -21.74
N VAL A 169 3.51 0.61 -20.51
CA VAL A 169 2.28 -0.10 -20.18
C VAL A 169 1.35 0.84 -19.42
N PHE A 170 0.11 0.91 -19.87
CA PHE A 170 -0.96 1.61 -19.20
C PHE A 170 -1.97 0.59 -18.69
N GLY A 171 -2.41 0.75 -17.45
CA GLY A 171 -3.37 -0.14 -16.81
C GLY A 171 -4.52 0.64 -16.18
N ALA A 172 -5.71 0.08 -16.28
CA ALA A 172 -6.89 0.55 -15.56
C ALA A 172 -7.64 -0.65 -14.98
N GLY A 173 -8.14 -0.52 -13.76
CA GLY A 173 -8.79 -1.63 -13.07
C GLY A 173 -9.84 -1.20 -12.08
N VAL A 174 -10.62 -2.19 -11.66
CA VAL A 174 -11.66 -2.07 -10.63
C VAL A 174 -11.32 -3.04 -9.50
N GLU A 175 -11.46 -2.59 -8.27
CA GLU A 175 -11.46 -3.41 -7.06
C GLU A 175 -12.90 -3.65 -6.64
N PHE A 176 -13.20 -4.91 -6.34
CA PHE A 176 -14.51 -5.35 -5.90
C PHE A 176 -14.50 -5.53 -4.38
N PRO A 177 -15.51 -5.06 -3.65
CA PRO A 177 -15.57 -5.16 -2.19
C PRO A 177 -15.91 -6.59 -1.74
N THR A 178 -14.99 -7.52 -1.97
CA THR A 178 -15.14 -8.94 -1.63
C THR A 178 -14.58 -9.27 -0.25
N GLY A 179 -13.73 -8.39 0.30
CA GLY A 179 -13.17 -8.53 1.62
C GLY A 179 -14.18 -8.17 2.71
N GLU A 180 -14.04 -8.82 3.87
CA GLU A 180 -14.85 -8.50 5.04
C GLU A 180 -14.58 -7.06 5.52
N PHE A 181 -15.67 -6.31 5.78
CA PHE A 181 -15.62 -4.93 6.25
C PHE A 181 -16.47 -4.70 7.51
N GLU A 182 -16.95 -5.75 8.15
CA GLU A 182 -17.77 -5.70 9.36
C GLU A 182 -17.25 -6.64 10.44
N ALA A 183 -15.96 -6.99 10.37
CA ALA A 183 -15.33 -7.80 11.40
C ALA A 183 -15.46 -7.09 12.76
N ARG A 184 -15.80 -7.89 13.79
CA ARG A 184 -16.15 -7.39 15.11
C ARG A 184 -15.14 -7.86 16.14
N ASN A 185 -14.93 -7.04 17.15
CA ASN A 185 -14.13 -7.41 18.32
C ASN A 185 -14.87 -8.36 19.25
N SER A 186 -14.24 -8.72 20.37
CA SER A 186 -14.79 -9.60 21.41
C SER A 186 -16.07 -9.07 22.06
N GLU A 187 -16.29 -7.75 22.04
CA GLU A 187 -17.49 -7.10 22.55
C GLU A 187 -18.62 -7.00 21.51
N GLY A 188 -18.41 -7.49 20.29
CA GLY A 188 -19.38 -7.45 19.19
C GLY A 188 -19.45 -6.09 18.48
N LYS A 189 -18.54 -5.15 18.75
CA LYS A 189 -18.44 -3.87 18.06
C LYS A 189 -17.66 -4.03 16.75
N ILE A 190 -18.06 -3.33 15.68
CA ILE A 190 -17.33 -3.30 14.42
C ILE A 190 -15.99 -2.62 14.66
N GLN A 191 -14.91 -3.28 14.23
CA GLN A 191 -13.56 -2.74 14.33
C GLN A 191 -13.32 -1.58 13.37
N GLU A 192 -12.27 -0.82 13.63
CA GLU A 192 -11.87 0.32 12.84
C GLU A 192 -11.72 -0.04 11.35
N PRO A 193 -12.07 0.87 10.42
CA PRO A 193 -11.96 0.63 9.00
C PRO A 193 -10.56 0.19 8.55
N THR A 194 -9.52 0.74 9.16
CA THR A 194 -8.12 0.43 8.87
C THR A 194 -7.69 -0.98 9.26
N LEU A 195 -8.38 -1.60 10.20
CA LEU A 195 -8.16 -2.98 10.66
C LEU A 195 -8.98 -4.00 9.87
N GLN A 196 -9.94 -3.57 9.06
CA GLN A 196 -10.77 -4.44 8.24
C GLN A 196 -9.97 -5.03 7.07
N ILE A 197 -10.34 -6.24 6.62
CA ILE A 197 -9.70 -6.93 5.48
C ILE A 197 -10.09 -6.27 4.16
N GLY A 198 -11.37 -5.93 3.98
CA GLY A 198 -11.91 -5.22 2.84
C GLY A 198 -12.08 -3.72 3.09
N ARG A 199 -12.41 -2.99 2.05
CA ARG A 199 -12.69 -1.54 2.12
C ARG A 199 -14.18 -1.21 2.13
N GLY A 200 -15.03 -2.21 1.88
CA GLY A 200 -16.49 -2.10 1.95
C GLY A 200 -17.14 -1.38 0.79
N ASP A 201 -16.39 -0.94 -0.23
CA ASP A 201 -16.93 -0.41 -1.48
C ASP A 201 -15.94 -0.63 -2.64
N TYR A 202 -16.43 -0.38 -3.86
CA TYR A 202 -15.63 -0.47 -5.07
C TYR A 202 -14.45 0.51 -5.04
N GLY A 203 -13.38 0.13 -5.71
CA GLY A 203 -12.23 0.99 -5.97
C GLY A 203 -11.88 1.02 -7.45
N VAL A 204 -11.15 2.06 -7.85
CA VAL A 204 -10.55 2.15 -9.19
C VAL A 204 -9.05 2.31 -9.06
N VAL A 205 -8.32 1.68 -9.98
CA VAL A 205 -6.85 1.70 -10.02
C VAL A 205 -6.40 2.12 -11.40
N GLY A 206 -5.51 3.10 -11.45
CA GLY A 206 -4.79 3.50 -12.66
C GLY A 206 -3.31 3.18 -12.53
N GLN A 207 -2.67 2.73 -13.59
CA GLN A 207 -1.24 2.42 -13.61
C GLN A 207 -0.59 2.89 -14.90
N ALA A 208 0.61 3.45 -14.77
CA ALA A 208 1.51 3.71 -15.89
C ALA A 208 2.87 3.11 -15.54
N TYR A 209 3.49 2.45 -16.50
CA TYR A 209 4.80 1.83 -16.35
C TYR A 209 5.64 2.08 -17.60
N GLN A 210 6.91 2.31 -17.38
CA GLN A 210 7.91 2.45 -18.43
C GLN A 210 9.12 1.60 -18.08
N ALA A 211 9.63 0.85 -19.05
CA ALA A 211 10.91 0.17 -18.96
C ALA A 211 11.80 0.58 -20.14
N TYR A 212 13.10 0.63 -19.90
CA TYR A 212 14.09 0.91 -20.92
C TYR A 212 15.37 0.10 -20.69
N GLU A 213 15.83 -0.62 -21.70
CA GLU A 213 17.11 -1.31 -21.66
C GLU A 213 18.26 -0.33 -21.85
N LEU A 214 18.95 -0.01 -20.76
CA LEU A 214 20.15 0.83 -20.77
C LEU A 214 21.32 0.10 -21.45
N ILE A 215 21.54 -1.17 -21.07
CA ILE A 215 22.47 -2.09 -21.69
C ILE A 215 21.67 -3.33 -22.09
N PRO A 216 21.59 -3.66 -23.39
CA PRO A 216 20.80 -4.78 -23.88
C PRO A 216 21.05 -6.06 -23.08
N HIS A 217 19.98 -6.71 -22.67
CA HIS A 217 19.95 -7.96 -21.90
C HIS A 217 20.63 -7.93 -20.53
N THR A 218 21.29 -6.80 -20.16
CA THR A 218 22.09 -6.72 -18.94
C THR A 218 21.54 -5.75 -17.92
N LEU A 219 21.23 -4.52 -18.31
CA LEU A 219 20.79 -3.48 -17.38
C LEU A 219 19.52 -2.79 -17.89
N ASN A 220 18.46 -2.93 -17.11
CA ASN A 220 17.17 -2.30 -17.36
C ASN A 220 16.89 -1.25 -16.29
N GLN A 221 16.37 -0.12 -16.71
CA GLN A 221 15.71 0.83 -15.82
C GLN A 221 14.20 0.70 -15.98
N PHE A 222 13.48 1.01 -14.90
CA PHE A 222 12.02 1.13 -14.97
C PHE A 222 11.52 2.25 -14.09
N PHE A 223 10.33 2.72 -14.42
CA PHE A 223 9.57 3.69 -13.66
C PHE A 223 8.10 3.29 -13.68
N SER A 224 7.40 3.42 -12.56
CA SER A 224 5.96 3.20 -12.50
C SER A 224 5.27 4.22 -11.63
N TYR A 225 4.01 4.50 -11.97
CA TYR A 225 3.08 5.25 -11.16
C TYR A 225 1.78 4.47 -11.03
N THR A 226 1.29 4.32 -9.82
CA THR A 226 0.00 3.68 -9.53
C THR A 226 -0.84 4.63 -8.70
N TYR A 227 -2.07 4.83 -9.12
CA TYR A 227 -3.11 5.57 -8.41
C TYR A 227 -4.24 4.63 -8.03
N ARG A 228 -4.74 4.78 -6.81
CA ARG A 228 -5.89 4.03 -6.29
C ARG A 228 -6.85 4.98 -5.63
N HIS A 229 -8.12 4.86 -5.97
CA HIS A 229 -9.23 5.55 -5.36
C HIS A 229 -10.28 4.54 -4.89
N THR A 230 -10.83 4.72 -3.68
CA THR A 230 -11.91 3.90 -3.14
C THR A 230 -13.14 4.78 -2.93
N PHE A 231 -14.30 4.31 -3.37
CA PHE A 231 -15.56 5.03 -3.15
C PHE A 231 -15.99 4.90 -1.68
N LYS A 232 -16.99 5.71 -1.31
CA LYS A 232 -17.55 5.68 0.04
C LYS A 232 -18.32 4.40 0.28
N ASN A 233 -18.00 3.74 1.39
CA ASN A 233 -18.75 2.57 1.82
C ASN A 233 -20.09 2.93 2.50
N LYS A 234 -20.85 1.92 2.89
CA LYS A 234 -22.18 2.07 3.51
C LYS A 234 -22.18 2.83 4.85
N PHE A 235 -21.02 2.98 5.50
CA PHE A 235 -20.84 3.76 6.72
C PHE A 235 -20.47 5.22 6.44
N ASP A 236 -20.47 5.68 5.19
CA ASP A 236 -19.94 6.96 4.74
C ASP A 236 -18.43 7.14 4.98
N TYR A 237 -17.70 6.05 5.27
CA TYR A 237 -16.25 6.07 5.34
C TYR A 237 -15.65 5.95 3.94
N GLN A 238 -14.65 6.77 3.65
CA GLN A 238 -13.91 6.76 2.40
C GLN A 238 -12.42 6.68 2.69
N PHE A 239 -11.79 5.60 2.27
CA PHE A 239 -10.34 5.46 2.32
C PHE A 239 -9.67 6.51 1.43
N GLY A 240 -8.60 7.10 1.92
CA GLY A 240 -7.82 8.08 1.19
C GLY A 240 -7.21 7.53 -0.10
N ASP A 241 -7.04 8.42 -1.06
CA ASP A 241 -6.38 8.07 -2.31
C ASP A 241 -4.93 7.66 -2.05
N THR A 242 -4.48 6.62 -2.77
CA THR A 242 -3.10 6.15 -2.67
C THR A 242 -2.34 6.46 -3.96
N HIS A 243 -1.18 7.07 -3.84
CA HIS A 243 -0.24 7.33 -4.92
C HIS A 243 1.05 6.58 -4.67
N ILE A 244 1.49 5.77 -5.64
CA ILE A 244 2.75 5.03 -5.55
C ILE A 244 3.61 5.36 -6.76
N VAL A 245 4.79 5.89 -6.50
CA VAL A 245 5.82 6.13 -7.53
C VAL A 245 6.99 5.19 -7.24
N THR A 246 7.38 4.43 -8.24
CA THR A 246 8.51 3.50 -8.13
C THR A 246 9.49 3.75 -9.25
N GLY A 247 10.76 3.82 -8.93
CA GLY A 247 11.85 3.87 -9.91
C GLY A 247 12.96 2.91 -9.53
N GLY A 248 13.56 2.22 -10.48
CA GLY A 248 14.59 1.25 -10.16
C GLY A 248 15.40 0.73 -11.35
N LEU A 249 16.35 -0.12 -11.01
CA LEU A 249 17.24 -0.79 -11.94
C LEU A 249 17.14 -2.31 -11.73
N ILE A 250 17.27 -3.05 -12.82
CA ILE A 250 17.39 -4.52 -12.82
C ILE A 250 18.68 -4.85 -13.56
N TYR A 251 19.58 -5.54 -12.87
CA TYR A 251 20.85 -6.02 -13.41
C TYR A 251 20.81 -7.54 -13.58
N ASN A 252 20.79 -8.01 -14.81
CA ASN A 252 20.88 -9.43 -15.15
C ASN A 252 22.33 -9.88 -15.10
N LEU A 253 22.71 -10.53 -13.99
CA LEU A 253 24.07 -11.09 -13.84
C LEU A 253 24.29 -12.26 -14.82
N THR A 254 23.28 -13.10 -14.95
CA THR A 254 23.22 -14.23 -15.90
C THR A 254 21.75 -14.36 -16.40
N SER A 255 21.48 -15.29 -17.30
CA SER A 255 20.10 -15.66 -17.67
C SER A 255 19.31 -16.22 -16.48
N ALA A 256 19.99 -16.79 -15.47
CA ALA A 256 19.36 -17.41 -14.32
C ALA A 256 19.22 -16.46 -13.13
N ILE A 257 20.05 -15.43 -12.99
CA ILE A 257 20.08 -14.58 -11.79
C ILE A 257 20.06 -13.11 -12.18
N ALA A 258 19.11 -12.37 -11.59
CA ALA A 258 19.03 -10.92 -11.69
C ALA A 258 18.96 -10.29 -10.30
N PHE A 259 19.61 -9.15 -10.14
CA PHE A 259 19.50 -8.28 -8.98
C PHE A 259 18.69 -7.04 -9.34
N SER A 260 17.94 -6.53 -8.39
CA SER A 260 17.20 -5.29 -8.56
C SER A 260 17.37 -4.37 -7.35
N GLY A 261 17.25 -3.08 -7.60
CA GLY A 261 17.17 -2.08 -6.56
C GLY A 261 16.17 -1.02 -7.01
N GLN A 262 15.22 -0.71 -6.14
CA GLN A 262 14.19 0.29 -6.43
C GLN A 262 13.93 1.18 -5.22
N ILE A 263 13.49 2.39 -5.51
CA ILE A 263 12.94 3.34 -4.55
C ILE A 263 11.44 3.42 -4.79
N ASN A 264 10.67 3.30 -3.70
CA ASN A 264 9.22 3.45 -3.71
C ASN A 264 8.86 4.67 -2.87
N TRP A 265 8.16 5.62 -3.46
CA TRP A 265 7.48 6.68 -2.74
C TRP A 265 6.00 6.36 -2.70
N ILE A 266 5.44 6.28 -1.49
CA ILE A 266 4.04 5.96 -1.25
C ILE A 266 3.43 7.13 -0.51
N TYR A 267 2.37 7.70 -1.06
CA TYR A 267 1.60 8.76 -0.44
C TYR A 267 0.14 8.33 -0.33
N ASN A 268 -0.36 8.24 0.88
CA ASN A 268 -1.75 8.01 1.20
C ASN A 268 -2.37 9.31 1.70
N VAL A 269 -3.43 9.75 1.04
CA VAL A 269 -4.25 10.89 1.48
C VAL A 269 -4.99 10.47 2.75
N HIS A 270 -5.36 11.43 3.60
CA HIS A 270 -6.22 11.16 4.75
C HIS A 270 -7.54 10.51 4.32
N ASP A 271 -7.98 9.53 5.08
CA ASP A 271 -9.32 8.98 4.97
C ASP A 271 -10.34 10.06 5.30
N ARG A 272 -11.58 9.85 4.91
CA ARG A 272 -12.69 10.76 5.17
C ARG A 272 -13.86 10.01 5.79
N PHE A 273 -14.47 10.60 6.79
CA PHE A 273 -15.51 9.95 7.56
C PHE A 273 -16.69 10.86 7.89
N ARG A 274 -17.85 10.22 8.05
CA ARG A 274 -19.11 10.83 8.43
C ARG A 274 -19.81 9.89 9.44
N SER A 275 -19.72 10.13 10.69
CA SER A 275 -20.20 9.45 11.92
C SER A 275 -21.23 8.27 11.92
N LYS A 276 -21.53 7.64 10.77
CA LYS A 276 -22.46 6.48 10.74
C LYS A 276 -21.89 5.20 11.35
N LEU A 277 -20.57 5.09 11.46
CA LEU A 277 -19.93 3.90 12.05
C LEU A 277 -20.31 3.73 13.52
N GLU A 278 -20.39 4.82 14.28
CA GLU A 278 -20.89 4.80 15.67
C GLU A 278 -22.34 4.34 15.75
N GLN A 279 -23.20 4.80 14.83
CA GLN A 279 -24.59 4.37 14.76
C GLN A 279 -24.75 2.87 14.48
N ALA A 280 -23.78 2.26 13.78
CA ALA A 280 -23.74 0.82 13.54
C ALA A 280 -23.17 0.04 14.73
N GLY A 281 -22.82 0.70 15.86
CA GLY A 281 -22.20 0.06 17.02
C GLY A 281 -20.72 -0.28 16.81
N GLY A 282 -20.06 0.42 15.87
CA GLY A 282 -18.63 0.31 15.67
C GLY A 282 -17.83 0.99 16.79
N ILE A 283 -16.58 0.61 16.93
CA ILE A 283 -15.61 1.41 17.68
C ILE A 283 -15.37 2.67 16.86
N GLY A 284 -15.39 3.81 17.50
CA GLY A 284 -15.10 5.10 16.84
C GLY A 284 -13.75 5.04 16.08
N THR A 285 -13.48 6.05 15.27
CA THR A 285 -12.22 6.14 14.49
C THR A 285 -10.97 6.32 15.36
N GLY A 286 -11.07 6.12 16.71
CA GLY A 286 -9.98 6.37 17.65
C GLY A 286 -9.72 7.86 17.90
N LEU A 287 -10.62 8.73 17.48
CA LEU A 287 -10.53 10.16 17.74
C LEU A 287 -11.21 10.46 19.08
N ALA A 288 -10.42 10.60 20.14
CA ALA A 288 -10.89 11.12 21.40
C ALA A 288 -11.59 12.48 21.16
N GLY A 289 -12.87 12.58 21.56
CA GLY A 289 -13.65 13.81 21.49
C GLY A 289 -14.50 14.02 20.23
N GLU A 290 -14.58 13.08 19.29
CA GLU A 290 -15.58 13.14 18.20
C GLU A 290 -16.96 12.58 18.60
N THR A 291 -17.39 12.83 19.83
CA THR A 291 -18.80 12.66 20.23
C THR A 291 -19.70 13.76 19.65
N ASP A 292 -19.11 14.83 19.16
CA ASP A 292 -19.84 15.88 18.44
C ASP A 292 -20.15 15.41 17.02
N ILE A 293 -21.30 14.73 16.89
CA ILE A 293 -21.98 14.53 15.62
C ILE A 293 -22.21 15.93 15.06
N ASP A 294 -21.37 16.33 14.10
CA ASP A 294 -21.62 17.56 13.35
C ASP A 294 -22.95 17.36 12.61
N GLU A 295 -24.02 17.93 13.13
CA GLU A 295 -25.36 17.87 12.55
C GLU A 295 -25.38 18.38 11.10
N ASN A 296 -24.36 19.15 10.70
CA ASN A 296 -24.16 19.62 9.33
C ASN A 296 -23.61 18.57 8.38
N LEU A 297 -23.31 17.35 8.85
CA LEU A 297 -22.98 16.17 8.04
C LEU A 297 -21.83 16.40 7.02
N GLN A 298 -20.86 17.23 7.29
CA GLN A 298 -19.71 17.42 6.41
C GLN A 298 -18.71 16.26 6.57
N THR A 299 -18.29 15.69 5.44
CA THR A 299 -17.23 14.68 5.42
C THR A 299 -15.92 15.36 5.82
N ARG A 300 -15.29 14.94 6.93
CA ARG A 300 -14.03 15.48 7.45
C ARG A 300 -12.87 14.53 7.20
N PRO A 301 -11.64 15.02 7.07
CA PRO A 301 -10.45 14.19 7.12
C PRO A 301 -10.36 13.48 8.48
N VAL A 302 -9.98 12.20 8.46
CA VAL A 302 -9.65 11.46 9.68
C VAL A 302 -8.19 11.75 10.01
N ASN A 303 -7.94 12.47 11.10
CA ASN A 303 -6.63 13.05 11.43
C ASN A 303 -5.54 12.00 11.61
N ASN A 304 -5.90 10.81 12.09
CA ASN A 304 -5.00 9.69 12.34
C ASN A 304 -4.80 8.76 11.14
N THR A 305 -5.08 9.19 9.93
CA THR A 305 -4.86 8.45 8.69
C THR A 305 -4.00 9.24 7.72
N GLY A 306 -3.63 8.61 6.63
CA GLY A 306 -2.71 9.18 5.66
C GLY A 306 -1.25 8.93 6.04
N SER A 307 -0.36 8.94 5.05
CA SER A 307 1.08 8.75 5.28
C SER A 307 1.91 9.14 4.07
N THR A 308 3.18 9.40 4.32
CA THR A 308 4.21 9.54 3.28
C THR A 308 5.39 8.64 3.60
N ASN A 309 5.70 7.71 2.71
CA ASN A 309 6.77 6.74 2.92
C ASN A 309 7.74 6.74 1.75
N LEU A 310 9.03 6.70 2.04
CA LEU A 310 10.10 6.46 1.08
C LEU A 310 10.82 5.17 1.47
N LEU A 311 10.82 4.19 0.59
CA LEU A 311 11.29 2.84 0.87
C LEU A 311 12.34 2.44 -0.16
N LEU A 312 13.46 1.86 0.30
CA LEU A 312 14.45 1.19 -0.55
C LEU A 312 14.11 -0.29 -0.63
N THR A 313 14.04 -0.84 -1.84
CA THR A 313 13.68 -2.24 -2.04
C THR A 313 14.73 -2.95 -2.91
N PRO A 314 15.80 -3.50 -2.31
CA PRO A 314 16.68 -4.44 -2.98
C PRO A 314 15.97 -5.78 -3.19
N GLY A 315 16.35 -6.48 -4.26
CA GLY A 315 15.78 -7.78 -4.57
C GLY A 315 16.68 -8.67 -5.43
N ILE A 316 16.32 -9.93 -5.44
CA ILE A 316 16.92 -10.97 -6.28
C ILE A 316 15.82 -11.76 -6.99
N THR A 317 16.05 -12.10 -8.23
CA THR A 317 15.21 -13.02 -9.02
C THR A 317 16.07 -14.18 -9.50
N VAL A 318 15.56 -15.40 -9.36
CA VAL A 318 16.19 -16.62 -9.84
C VAL A 318 15.26 -17.31 -10.83
N ASN A 319 15.71 -17.42 -12.08
CA ASN A 319 15.02 -18.14 -13.14
C ASN A 319 15.49 -19.59 -13.13
N PHE A 320 14.62 -20.54 -12.78
CA PHE A 320 14.93 -21.98 -12.80
C PHE A 320 14.92 -22.53 -14.24
N ASN A 321 14.07 -21.94 -15.07
CA ASN A 321 13.95 -22.20 -16.51
C ASN A 321 13.20 -21.03 -17.17
N ASP A 322 12.96 -21.13 -18.48
CA ASP A 322 12.30 -20.06 -19.27
C ASP A 322 10.87 -19.73 -18.82
N SER A 323 10.25 -20.62 -18.04
CA SER A 323 8.85 -20.46 -17.63
C SER A 323 8.63 -20.38 -16.12
N THR A 324 9.68 -20.53 -15.30
CA THR A 324 9.53 -20.58 -13.84
C THR A 324 10.62 -19.78 -13.18
N SER A 325 10.22 -18.83 -12.33
CA SER A 325 11.14 -18.02 -11.54
C SER A 325 10.66 -17.87 -10.10
N TRP A 326 11.60 -17.62 -9.22
CA TRP A 326 11.39 -17.22 -7.84
C TRP A 326 12.02 -15.86 -7.63
N TYR A 327 11.44 -15.06 -6.74
CA TYR A 327 12.00 -13.78 -6.35
C TYR A 327 11.87 -13.54 -4.85
N PHE A 328 12.78 -12.70 -4.34
CA PHE A 328 12.77 -12.20 -2.98
C PHE A 328 13.14 -10.71 -2.99
N TYR A 329 12.38 -9.93 -2.24
CA TYR A 329 12.62 -8.50 -2.02
C TYR A 329 12.55 -8.18 -0.54
N SER A 330 13.43 -7.28 -0.09
CA SER A 330 13.34 -6.66 1.23
C SER A 330 12.98 -5.20 1.05
N GLN A 331 11.99 -4.71 1.77
CA GLN A 331 11.59 -3.31 1.73
C GLN A 331 12.03 -2.63 3.02
N ILE A 332 12.94 -1.67 2.89
CA ILE A 332 13.63 -0.97 3.99
C ILE A 332 13.11 0.46 4.02
N PRO A 333 12.43 0.89 5.09
CA PRO A 333 12.02 2.27 5.24
C PRO A 333 13.21 3.21 5.35
N LEU A 334 13.21 4.27 4.54
CA LEU A 334 14.22 5.35 4.60
C LEU A 334 13.65 6.60 5.27
N VAL A 335 12.42 6.94 4.93
CA VAL A 335 11.66 8.05 5.53
C VAL A 335 10.24 7.57 5.70
N GLN A 336 9.68 7.82 6.86
CA GLN A 336 8.31 7.51 7.19
C GLN A 336 7.69 8.69 7.90
N ASP A 337 6.53 9.11 7.42
CA ASP A 337 5.67 10.11 8.05
C ASP A 337 4.26 9.52 8.06
N TYR A 338 3.91 8.89 9.15
CA TYR A 338 2.57 8.38 9.42
C TYR A 338 1.86 9.40 10.31
N ASN A 339 0.68 9.82 9.89
CA ASN A 339 -0.19 10.64 10.73
C ASN A 339 -0.76 9.79 11.88
N GLY A 340 0.07 8.97 12.53
CA GLY A 340 -0.34 8.17 13.64
C GLY A 340 0.44 6.89 13.81
N GLY A 341 0.47 6.43 14.95
CA GLY A 341 0.94 5.35 15.72
C GLY A 341 1.96 4.36 15.16
N LEU A 342 1.73 3.71 14.05
CA LEU A 342 2.52 2.53 13.67
C LEU A 342 3.44 2.80 12.47
N GLU A 343 4.74 2.73 12.69
CA GLU A 343 5.76 2.79 11.64
C GLU A 343 6.02 1.40 11.05
N GLN A 344 6.17 1.33 9.73
CA GLN A 344 6.50 0.09 9.05
C GLN A 344 7.95 -0.33 9.37
N GLY A 345 8.14 -1.57 9.80
CA GLY A 345 9.43 -2.19 9.91
C GLY A 345 9.97 -2.69 8.55
N VAL A 346 11.16 -3.30 8.58
CA VAL A 346 11.68 -3.97 7.39
C VAL A 346 10.72 -5.08 6.98
N SER A 347 10.21 -4.96 5.76
CA SER A 347 9.21 -5.87 5.20
C SER A 347 9.83 -6.79 4.16
N PHE A 348 9.23 -7.92 3.93
CA PHE A 348 9.72 -8.93 2.99
C PHE A 348 8.62 -9.34 2.02
N LEU A 349 9.01 -9.55 0.76
CA LEU A 349 8.16 -10.12 -0.27
C LEU A 349 8.91 -11.26 -0.96
N THR A 350 8.27 -12.41 -1.08
CA THR A 350 8.77 -13.53 -1.87
C THR A 350 7.66 -14.09 -2.74
N GLY A 351 8.00 -14.68 -3.87
CA GLY A 351 6.99 -15.26 -4.74
C GLY A 351 7.55 -16.14 -5.83
N PHE A 352 6.64 -16.91 -6.42
CA PHE A 352 6.91 -17.77 -7.56
C PHE A 352 6.09 -17.32 -8.75
N VAL A 353 6.72 -17.28 -9.92
CA VAL A 353 6.10 -16.97 -11.19
C VAL A 353 6.16 -18.19 -12.08
N LYS A 354 5.04 -18.49 -12.74
CA LYS A 354 4.95 -19.53 -13.76
C LYS A 354 4.25 -19.01 -14.99
N PHE A 355 4.87 -19.23 -16.16
CA PHE A 355 4.28 -18.94 -17.46
C PHE A 355 3.68 -20.20 -18.07
N PHE A 356 2.54 -20.04 -18.71
CA PHE A 356 1.82 -21.08 -19.41
C PHE A 356 1.46 -20.61 -20.81
N THR A 357 1.60 -21.48 -21.80
CA THR A 357 1.03 -21.26 -23.14
C THR A 357 -0.27 -22.03 -23.22
N ILE A 358 -1.37 -21.38 -23.58
CA ILE A 358 -2.70 -22.00 -23.68
C ILE A 358 -2.90 -22.40 -25.16
N PRO A 359 -2.93 -23.71 -25.49
CA PRO A 359 -3.10 -24.14 -26.87
C PRO A 359 -4.46 -23.72 -27.43
N GLY A 360 -4.50 -23.28 -28.68
CA GLY A 360 -5.74 -23.00 -29.43
C GLY A 360 -6.29 -21.59 -29.32
N THR A 361 -5.52 -20.63 -28.79
CA THR A 361 -5.91 -19.21 -28.71
C THR A 361 -5.14 -18.28 -29.64
N THR A 362 -4.35 -18.83 -30.58
CA THR A 362 -3.65 -18.10 -31.67
C THR A 362 -4.43 -18.14 -32.97
#